data_932267b1303b5aa210214be0085b208a
#
_entry.id   932267b1303b5aa210214be0085b208a
#
_cell.length_a   1.000
_cell.length_b   1.000
_cell.length_c   1.000
_cell.angle_alpha   90.00
_cell.angle_beta   90.00
_cell.angle_gamma   90.00
#
_symmetry.space_group_name_H-M   'P 1'
#
loop_
_entity.id
_entity.type
_entity.pdbx_description
1 polymer ?
#
loop_
_entity_poly.entity_id
_entity_poly.type
_entity_poly.pdbx_seq_one_letter_code
_entity_poly.pdbx_strand_id
1 'polypeptide(L)'
;MNKVLFKNGQVFYHDQLQALDVLVEGDLIKAIEPSIEDQEASVIDLNGKLLSPGFIDIHTHLREPGFEYKETVLTGTKSALYGGYSTIVAMANTKPCMDDIETIERLENIIKKDACVHTYT
;
A
#
# COMPACT_ATOMS: atom_id res chain seq x y z
N MET A 1 4.65 -3.15 -20.71
CA MET A 1 4.28 -2.91 -19.30
C MET A 1 5.53 -2.49 -18.55
N ASN A 2 5.38 -1.70 -17.50
CA ASN A 2 6.55 -1.27 -16.72
C ASN A 2 7.07 -2.45 -15.90
N LYS A 3 8.36 -2.78 -16.05
CA LYS A 3 9.02 -3.84 -15.29
C LYS A 3 9.97 -3.23 -14.27
N VAL A 4 9.95 -3.76 -13.06
CA VAL A 4 10.86 -3.37 -11.97
C VAL A 4 11.50 -4.62 -11.39
N LEU A 5 12.83 -4.61 -11.31
CA LEU A 5 13.62 -5.69 -10.74
C LEU A 5 14.31 -5.22 -9.46
N PHE A 6 13.92 -5.78 -8.33
CA PHE A 6 14.56 -5.54 -7.03
C PHE A 6 15.71 -6.53 -6.85
N LYS A 7 16.91 -6.01 -6.58
CA LYS A 7 18.14 -6.81 -6.44
C LYS A 7 18.88 -6.49 -5.14
N ASN A 8 19.76 -7.39 -4.76
CA ASN A 8 20.72 -7.19 -3.66
C ASN A 8 20.05 -6.91 -2.28
N GLY A 9 18.89 -7.50 -2.00
CA GLY A 9 18.18 -7.36 -0.73
C GLY A 9 17.96 -8.66 -0.01
N GLN A 10 17.31 -8.56 1.15
CA GLN A 10 16.74 -9.68 1.87
C GLN A 10 15.22 -9.66 1.64
N VAL A 11 14.68 -10.70 1.04
CA VAL A 11 13.25 -10.82 0.77
C VAL A 11 12.60 -11.69 1.83
N PHE A 12 11.51 -11.21 2.43
CA PHE A 12 10.67 -12.02 3.31
C PHE A 12 9.76 -12.90 2.45
N TYR A 13 10.11 -14.19 2.36
CA TYR A 13 9.44 -15.14 1.50
C TYR A 13 9.37 -16.51 2.17
N HIS A 14 8.17 -17.13 2.18
CA HIS A 14 7.91 -18.39 2.89
C HIS A 14 8.37 -18.36 4.36
N ASP A 15 7.96 -17.30 5.09
CA ASP A 15 8.25 -17.10 6.52
C ASP A 15 9.76 -17.03 6.88
N GLN A 16 10.59 -16.72 5.89
CA GLN A 16 12.04 -16.60 6.07
C GLN A 16 12.59 -15.40 5.30
N LEU A 17 13.71 -14.90 5.80
CA LEU A 17 14.53 -13.91 5.08
C LEU A 17 15.52 -14.64 4.18
N GLN A 18 15.49 -14.31 2.89
CA GLN A 18 16.32 -14.95 1.88
C GLN A 18 16.92 -13.91 0.95
N ALA A 19 18.15 -14.13 0.51
CA ALA A 19 18.77 -13.31 -0.53
C ALA A 19 18.20 -13.72 -1.88
N LEU A 20 17.17 -12.99 -2.33
CA LEU A 20 16.44 -13.25 -3.58
C LEU A 20 16.25 -11.94 -4.35
N ASP A 21 16.15 -12.07 -5.66
CA ASP A 21 15.69 -10.99 -6.54
C ASP A 21 14.18 -11.12 -6.76
N VAL A 22 13.50 -10.00 -6.97
CA VAL A 22 12.05 -9.97 -7.24
C VAL A 22 11.79 -9.15 -8.50
N LEU A 23 11.17 -9.78 -9.49
CA LEU A 23 10.71 -9.13 -10.71
C LEU A 23 9.20 -8.84 -10.63
N VAL A 24 8.85 -7.58 -10.82
CA VAL A 24 7.47 -7.10 -10.89
C VAL A 24 7.19 -6.59 -12.31
N GLU A 25 6.06 -6.96 -12.88
CA GLU A 25 5.58 -6.46 -14.16
C GLU A 25 4.13 -5.96 -14.02
N GLY A 26 3.92 -4.65 -14.18
CA GLY A 26 2.64 -4.03 -13.85
C GLY A 26 2.32 -4.24 -12.37
N ASP A 27 1.19 -4.88 -12.08
CA ASP A 27 0.70 -5.14 -10.71
C ASP A 27 0.99 -6.57 -10.22
N LEU A 28 1.84 -7.32 -10.95
CA LEU A 28 2.10 -8.73 -10.65
C LEU A 28 3.57 -8.99 -10.33
N ILE A 29 3.81 -9.79 -9.30
CA ILE A 29 5.11 -10.41 -9.06
C ILE A 29 5.26 -11.55 -10.09
N LYS A 30 6.25 -11.43 -10.97
CA LYS A 30 6.51 -12.39 -12.04
C LYS A 30 7.47 -13.50 -11.63
N ALA A 31 8.49 -13.16 -10.85
CA ALA A 31 9.49 -14.11 -10.39
C ALA A 31 10.06 -13.67 -9.03
N ILE A 32 10.41 -14.66 -8.22
CA ILE A 32 11.20 -14.51 -6.99
C ILE A 32 12.24 -15.63 -7.02
N GLU A 33 13.50 -15.28 -7.30
CA GLU A 33 14.56 -16.24 -7.54
C GLU A 33 15.89 -15.74 -6.97
N PRO A 34 16.88 -16.64 -6.76
CA PRO A 34 18.21 -16.24 -6.24
C PRO A 34 18.95 -15.24 -7.14
N SER A 35 18.68 -15.24 -8.45
CA SER A 35 19.23 -14.27 -9.40
C SER A 35 18.31 -14.16 -10.60
N ILE A 36 17.95 -12.94 -10.97
CA ILE A 36 17.14 -12.63 -12.14
C ILE A 36 17.90 -11.64 -13.01
N GLU A 37 17.90 -11.89 -14.33
CA GLU A 37 18.41 -10.96 -15.34
C GLU A 37 17.26 -10.58 -16.28
N ASP A 38 16.93 -9.30 -16.37
CA ASP A 38 15.96 -8.74 -17.30
C ASP A 38 16.46 -7.38 -17.79
N GLN A 39 16.82 -7.31 -19.08
CA GLN A 39 17.38 -6.10 -19.70
C GLN A 39 16.34 -4.98 -19.89
N GLU A 40 15.04 -5.31 -19.83
CA GLU A 40 13.96 -4.35 -20.00
C GLU A 40 13.47 -3.78 -18.66
N ALA A 41 13.87 -4.37 -17.54
CA ALA A 41 13.44 -3.94 -16.22
C ALA A 41 14.26 -2.76 -15.68
N SER A 42 13.57 -1.83 -15.03
CA SER A 42 14.22 -0.82 -14.20
C SER A 42 14.71 -1.48 -12.91
N VAL A 43 16.04 -1.45 -12.69
CA VAL A 43 16.63 -2.10 -11.51
C VAL A 43 16.59 -1.16 -10.30
N ILE A 44 16.11 -1.68 -9.18
CA ILE A 44 16.18 -1.06 -7.86
C ILE A 44 17.15 -1.88 -7.00
N ASP A 45 18.31 -1.31 -6.69
CA ASP A 45 19.26 -1.91 -5.77
C ASP A 45 18.81 -1.68 -4.33
N LEU A 46 18.47 -2.75 -3.64
CA LEU A 46 18.04 -2.72 -2.24
C LEU A 46 19.20 -2.48 -1.26
N ASN A 47 20.45 -2.70 -1.72
CA ASN A 47 21.65 -2.47 -0.92
C ASN A 47 21.55 -3.12 0.50
N GLY A 48 21.18 -4.38 0.53
CA GLY A 48 21.01 -5.17 1.77
C GLY A 48 19.74 -4.89 2.56
N LYS A 49 18.85 -4.00 2.08
CA LYS A 49 17.58 -3.70 2.75
C LYS A 49 16.61 -4.88 2.67
N LEU A 50 15.64 -4.88 3.58
CA LEU A 50 14.55 -5.84 3.59
C LEU A 50 13.47 -5.43 2.57
N LEU A 51 13.03 -6.39 1.76
CA LEU A 51 11.83 -6.31 0.95
C LEU A 51 10.76 -7.23 1.52
N SER A 52 9.60 -6.68 1.79
CA SER A 52 8.42 -7.42 2.25
C SER A 52 7.17 -6.94 1.51
N PRO A 53 6.05 -7.67 1.57
CA PRO A 53 4.75 -7.09 1.23
C PRO A 53 4.48 -5.82 2.05
N GLY A 54 3.71 -4.89 1.48
CA GLY A 54 3.26 -3.71 2.21
C GLY A 54 2.43 -4.10 3.43
N PHE A 55 2.51 -3.31 4.50
CA PHE A 55 1.75 -3.55 5.71
C PHE A 55 0.25 -3.30 5.49
N ILE A 56 -0.57 -3.95 6.32
CA ILE A 56 -2.03 -3.78 6.34
C ILE A 56 -2.43 -3.31 7.74
N ASP A 57 -3.16 -2.19 7.81
CA ASP A 57 -3.74 -1.70 9.06
C ASP A 57 -5.26 -1.77 8.99
N ILE A 58 -5.86 -2.57 9.83
CA ILE A 58 -7.32 -2.79 9.86
C ILE A 58 -8.05 -1.87 10.85
N HIS A 59 -7.38 -0.85 11.41
CA HIS A 59 -7.98 0.04 12.41
C HIS A 59 -7.42 1.45 12.31
N THR A 60 -7.81 2.20 11.28
CA THR A 60 -7.36 3.58 11.05
C THR A 60 -8.49 4.60 11.18
N HIS A 61 -8.14 5.83 11.55
CA HIS A 61 -9.09 6.92 11.72
C HIS A 61 -8.81 8.02 10.72
N LEU A 62 -9.44 7.98 9.55
CA LEU A 62 -9.24 8.98 8.49
C LEU A 62 -9.94 10.32 8.75
N ARG A 63 -10.88 10.39 9.71
CA ARG A 63 -11.57 11.59 10.17
C ARG A 63 -12.50 12.27 9.16
N GLU A 64 -12.41 11.98 7.91
CA GLU A 64 -13.30 12.45 6.84
C GLU A 64 -14.35 11.36 6.53
N PRO A 65 -15.64 11.73 6.40
CA PRO A 65 -16.19 13.10 6.42
C PRO A 65 -16.38 13.67 7.85
N GLY A 66 -16.36 15.01 7.93
CA GLY A 66 -16.85 15.80 9.07
C GLY A 66 -15.80 16.26 10.09
N PHE A 67 -14.59 15.72 10.05
CA PHE A 67 -13.47 16.15 10.90
C PHE A 67 -12.21 16.41 10.08
N GLU A 68 -12.37 16.94 8.86
CA GLU A 68 -11.30 17.19 7.89
C GLU A 68 -10.19 18.11 8.42
N TYR A 69 -10.53 18.95 9.41
CA TYR A 69 -9.56 19.79 10.11
C TYR A 69 -8.54 19.00 10.95
N LYS A 70 -8.82 17.74 11.25
CA LYS A 70 -7.89 16.83 11.94
C LYS A 70 -7.09 16.01 10.94
N GLU A 71 -7.78 15.41 9.97
CA GLU A 71 -7.23 14.56 8.94
C GLU A 71 -8.21 14.37 7.79
N THR A 72 -7.69 14.25 6.58
CA THR A 72 -8.47 13.90 5.37
C THR A 72 -8.07 12.51 4.89
N VAL A 73 -8.86 11.93 3.98
CA VAL A 73 -8.48 10.68 3.30
C VAL A 73 -7.13 10.84 2.61
N LEU A 74 -6.88 11.98 1.94
CA LEU A 74 -5.60 12.23 1.27
C LEU A 74 -4.41 12.26 2.26
N THR A 75 -4.53 12.96 3.38
CA THR A 75 -3.41 13.10 4.32
C THR A 75 -3.15 11.83 5.10
N GLY A 76 -4.20 11.13 5.55
CA GLY A 76 -4.07 9.87 6.26
C GLY A 76 -3.51 8.75 5.37
N THR A 77 -3.99 8.64 4.14
CA THR A 77 -3.47 7.63 3.20
C THR A 77 -2.04 7.92 2.73
N LYS A 78 -1.64 9.20 2.60
CA LYS A 78 -0.23 9.56 2.41
C LYS A 78 0.63 9.16 3.60
N SER A 79 0.17 9.40 4.82
CA SER A 79 0.88 8.98 6.03
C SER A 79 1.06 7.46 6.05
N ALA A 80 0.01 6.70 5.72
CA ALA A 80 0.08 5.25 5.59
C ALA A 80 1.12 4.81 4.55
N LEU A 81 1.09 5.41 3.34
CA LEU A 81 2.05 5.13 2.29
C LEU A 81 3.51 5.35 2.74
N TYR A 82 3.79 6.48 3.39
CA TYR A 82 5.14 6.76 3.92
C TYR A 82 5.54 5.84 5.07
N GLY A 83 4.57 5.27 5.79
CA GLY A 83 4.77 4.25 6.81
C GLY A 83 4.97 2.83 6.25
N GLY A 84 4.86 2.64 4.92
CA GLY A 84 4.98 1.32 4.29
C GLY A 84 3.69 0.50 4.29
N TYR A 85 2.54 1.13 4.59
CA TYR A 85 1.24 0.48 4.50
C TYR A 85 0.72 0.55 3.06
N SER A 86 0.35 -0.59 2.51
CA SER A 86 -0.28 -0.71 1.19
C SER A 86 -1.81 -0.75 1.27
N THR A 87 -2.34 -1.07 2.45
CA THR A 87 -3.78 -1.25 2.68
C THR A 87 -4.17 -0.78 4.07
N ILE A 88 -5.27 -0.05 4.15
CA ILE A 88 -5.86 0.37 5.43
C ILE A 88 -7.38 0.19 5.42
N VAL A 89 -7.97 0.01 6.61
CA VAL A 89 -9.41 -0.03 6.82
C VAL A 89 -9.83 1.12 7.72
N ALA A 90 -10.74 1.97 7.23
CA ALA A 90 -11.22 3.14 7.94
C ALA A 90 -12.29 2.79 8.97
N MET A 91 -12.17 3.37 10.16
CA MET A 91 -13.17 3.24 11.23
C MET A 91 -14.35 4.18 11.04
N ALA A 92 -15.54 3.73 11.42
CA ALA A 92 -16.83 4.39 11.19
C ALA A 92 -17.06 5.69 12.01
N ASN A 93 -16.12 6.12 12.84
CA ASN A 93 -16.29 7.24 13.77
C ASN A 93 -16.08 8.63 13.14
N THR A 94 -16.77 8.88 12.07
CA THR A 94 -16.84 10.13 11.30
C THR A 94 -18.07 10.96 11.67
N LYS A 95 -18.31 12.08 10.99
CA LYS A 95 -19.50 12.91 11.18
C LYS A 95 -20.06 13.34 9.80
N PRO A 96 -21.18 12.76 9.35
CA PRO A 96 -21.96 11.73 10.04
C PRO A 96 -21.16 10.43 10.28
N CYS A 97 -21.63 9.59 11.20
CA CYS A 97 -21.10 8.25 11.39
C CYS A 97 -21.39 7.40 10.15
N MET A 98 -20.50 6.48 9.81
CA MET A 98 -20.71 5.56 8.67
C MET A 98 -21.60 4.38 9.08
N ASP A 99 -22.88 4.65 9.34
CA ASP A 99 -23.86 3.66 9.73
C ASP A 99 -25.07 3.57 8.75
N ASP A 100 -24.96 4.28 7.62
CA ASP A 100 -25.90 4.22 6.51
C ASP A 100 -25.20 4.18 5.14
N ILE A 101 -25.94 3.75 4.12
CA ILE A 101 -25.41 3.56 2.77
C ILE A 101 -24.92 4.89 2.15
N GLU A 102 -25.64 5.98 2.36
CA GLU A 102 -25.32 7.29 1.78
C GLU A 102 -23.96 7.79 2.28
N THR A 103 -23.72 7.66 3.59
CA THR A 103 -22.44 8.07 4.19
C THR A 103 -21.28 7.19 3.73
N ILE A 104 -21.50 5.88 3.60
CA ILE A 104 -20.48 4.95 3.08
C ILE A 104 -20.17 5.29 1.63
N GLU A 105 -21.15 5.44 0.75
CA GLU A 105 -20.94 5.80 -0.66
C GLU A 105 -20.21 7.15 -0.81
N ARG A 106 -20.54 8.12 0.04
CA ARG A 106 -19.84 9.40 0.09
C ARG A 106 -18.36 9.20 0.38
N LEU A 107 -18.00 8.43 1.41
CA LEU A 107 -16.61 8.16 1.76
C LEU A 107 -15.90 7.37 0.66
N GLU A 108 -16.54 6.35 0.08
CA GLU A 108 -15.96 5.58 -1.04
C GLU A 108 -15.64 6.47 -2.26
N ASN A 109 -16.47 7.47 -2.55
CA ASN A 109 -16.20 8.43 -3.62
C ASN A 109 -14.98 9.32 -3.31
N ILE A 110 -14.81 9.72 -2.04
CA ILE A 110 -13.61 10.45 -1.60
C ILE A 110 -12.38 9.56 -1.70
N ILE A 111 -12.47 8.31 -1.24
CA ILE A 111 -11.40 7.31 -1.33
C ILE A 111 -10.96 7.09 -2.79
N LYS A 112 -11.90 6.89 -3.71
CA LYS A 112 -11.60 6.71 -5.15
C LYS A 112 -10.83 7.89 -5.75
N LYS A 113 -11.08 9.09 -5.25
CA LYS A 113 -10.46 10.32 -5.75
C LYS A 113 -9.11 10.62 -5.10
N ASP A 114 -9.00 10.44 -3.78
CA ASP A 114 -7.95 11.05 -2.98
C ASP A 114 -7.02 10.04 -2.29
N ALA A 115 -7.40 8.75 -2.21
CA ALA A 115 -6.59 7.77 -1.52
C ALA A 115 -5.29 7.41 -2.27
N CYS A 116 -4.18 7.32 -1.53
CA CYS A 116 -2.86 6.95 -2.03
C CYS A 116 -2.53 5.46 -1.84
N VAL A 117 -3.30 4.74 -1.04
CA VAL A 117 -3.18 3.30 -0.79
C VAL A 117 -4.55 2.65 -0.86
N HIS A 118 -4.61 1.33 -0.97
CA HIS A 118 -5.89 0.62 -0.91
C HIS A 118 -6.59 0.93 0.41
N THR A 119 -7.78 1.49 0.32
CA THR A 119 -8.54 1.94 1.50
C THR A 119 -9.94 1.36 1.45
N TYR A 120 -10.32 0.70 2.53
CA TYR A 120 -11.63 0.09 2.71
C TYR A 120 -12.37 0.74 3.88
N THR A 121 -13.69 0.56 3.89
CA THR A 121 -14.62 1.05 4.93
C THR A 121 -15.24 -0.12 5.69
#